data_c8164befd9ec9d4e418e1c37cacb4ae8
#
_entry.id   c8164befd9ec9d4e418e1c37cacb4ae8
#
_cell.length_a   1.000
_cell.length_b   1.000
_cell.length_c   1.000
_cell.angle_alpha   90.00
_cell.angle_beta   90.00
_cell.angle_gamma   90.00
#
_symmetry.space_group_name_H-M   'P 1'
#
loop_
_entity.id
_entity.type
_entity.pdbx_description
1 polymer ?
#
loop_
_entity_poly.entity_id
_entity_poly.type
_entity_poly.pdbx_seq_one_letter_code
_entity_poly.pdbx_strand_id
1 'polypeptide(L)'
;QINGDTVDINTAVCGGCGLCGAVCPSGAADVIWPSSSHLLNRLQKISSNYLRIENQMPKLLFHDSAHGAGIISYLSRIYDGLPHDLIPIEIHSTGRVGHDLLVGATAAGFSNVLVLCNPQKNIENETLYDQINLANAMVGEISNGKAFYKAIETNDPEKLNDELLKLE
;
A
#
# COMPACT_ATOMS: atom_id res chain seq x y z
N GLN A 1 -25.39 -5.76 -2.20
CA GLN A 1 -26.65 -6.21 -2.82
C GLN A 1 -26.80 -5.51 -4.17
N ILE A 2 -27.11 -6.24 -5.23
CA ILE A 2 -27.34 -5.67 -6.57
C ILE A 2 -28.77 -5.11 -6.61
N ASN A 3 -28.92 -3.85 -7.02
CA ASN A 3 -30.19 -3.17 -7.15
C ASN A 3 -30.27 -2.48 -8.52
N GLY A 4 -30.82 -3.19 -9.51
CA GLY A 4 -30.77 -2.72 -10.91
C GLY A 4 -29.35 -2.60 -11.43
N ASP A 5 -28.94 -1.41 -11.88
CA ASP A 5 -27.61 -1.11 -12.41
C ASP A 5 -26.62 -0.63 -11.33
N THR A 6 -27.00 -0.67 -10.05
CA THR A 6 -26.20 -0.21 -8.92
C THR A 6 -25.86 -1.33 -7.94
N VAL A 7 -24.75 -1.18 -7.21
CA VAL A 7 -24.35 -2.06 -6.11
C VAL A 7 -24.48 -1.30 -4.80
N ASP A 8 -25.43 -1.72 -3.97
CA ASP A 8 -25.61 -1.14 -2.64
C ASP A 8 -24.78 -1.90 -1.61
N ILE A 9 -23.97 -1.17 -0.85
CA ILE A 9 -23.16 -1.69 0.26
C ILE A 9 -23.90 -1.38 1.57
N ASN A 10 -24.30 -2.43 2.29
CA ASN A 10 -24.89 -2.25 3.61
C ASN A 10 -23.81 -1.83 4.62
N THR A 11 -23.81 -0.55 4.99
CA THR A 11 -22.82 0.04 5.91
C THR A 11 -22.90 -0.49 7.33
N ALA A 12 -24.03 -1.11 7.72
CA ALA A 12 -24.16 -1.74 9.04
C ALA A 12 -23.46 -3.11 9.14
N VAL A 13 -23.12 -3.72 8.00
CA VAL A 13 -22.46 -5.03 7.91
C VAL A 13 -21.05 -4.91 7.33
N CYS A 14 -20.79 -3.87 6.53
CA CYS A 14 -19.52 -3.64 5.86
C CYS A 14 -18.42 -3.28 6.86
N GLY A 15 -17.32 -4.06 6.90
CA GLY A 15 -16.15 -3.78 7.74
C GLY A 15 -15.29 -2.61 7.25
N GLY A 16 -15.58 -2.03 6.09
CA GLY A 16 -14.86 -0.86 5.55
C GLY A 16 -13.42 -1.14 5.10
N CYS A 17 -13.03 -2.40 4.90
CA CYS A 17 -11.64 -2.76 4.54
C CYS A 17 -11.19 -2.24 3.16
N GLY A 18 -12.13 -1.85 2.27
CA GLY A 18 -11.81 -1.30 0.95
C GLY A 18 -11.49 -2.34 -0.12
N LEU A 19 -11.53 -3.63 0.20
CA LEU A 19 -11.21 -4.73 -0.72
C LEU A 19 -12.06 -4.68 -2.00
N CYS A 20 -13.35 -4.39 -1.86
CA CYS A 20 -14.26 -4.28 -3.02
C CYS A 20 -13.81 -3.19 -4.00
N GLY A 21 -13.27 -2.06 -3.50
CA GLY A 21 -12.72 -1.00 -4.32
C GLY A 21 -11.43 -1.40 -5.01
N ALA A 22 -10.53 -2.09 -4.29
CA ALA A 22 -9.26 -2.55 -4.82
C ALA A 22 -9.38 -3.50 -6.03
N VAL A 23 -10.45 -4.32 -6.05
CA VAL A 23 -10.67 -5.33 -7.10
C VAL A 23 -11.71 -4.91 -8.14
N CYS A 24 -12.39 -3.79 -7.96
CA CYS A 24 -13.48 -3.37 -8.85
C CYS A 24 -12.95 -2.78 -10.17
N PRO A 25 -13.09 -3.47 -11.31
CA PRO A 25 -12.50 -3.00 -12.57
C PRO A 25 -13.25 -1.79 -13.16
N SER A 26 -14.49 -1.56 -12.72
CA SER A 26 -15.33 -0.46 -13.21
C SER A 26 -15.31 0.78 -12.32
N GLY A 27 -14.71 0.69 -11.11
CA GLY A 27 -14.79 1.75 -10.11
C GLY A 27 -16.18 1.95 -9.50
N ALA A 28 -17.10 0.99 -9.69
CA ALA A 28 -18.45 1.03 -9.11
C ALA A 28 -18.46 0.91 -7.58
N ALA A 29 -17.41 0.30 -7.02
CA ALA A 29 -17.16 0.28 -5.60
C ALA A 29 -15.85 1.03 -5.32
N ASP A 30 -15.87 2.03 -4.44
CA ASP A 30 -14.68 2.77 -4.02
C ASP A 30 -14.82 3.19 -2.55
N VAL A 31 -13.69 3.54 -1.95
CA VAL A 31 -13.61 4.11 -0.59
C VAL A 31 -13.82 5.62 -0.71
N ILE A 32 -14.91 6.10 -0.11
CA ILE A 32 -15.27 7.52 -0.20
C ILE A 32 -14.22 8.43 0.46
N TRP A 33 -13.65 8.02 1.60
CA TRP A 33 -12.71 8.84 2.34
C TRP A 33 -11.61 8.04 3.06
N PRO A 34 -10.33 8.43 2.85
CA PRO A 34 -9.88 9.26 1.74
C PRO A 34 -10.06 8.51 0.41
N SER A 35 -10.45 9.19 -0.67
CA SER A 35 -10.55 8.56 -2.00
C SER A 35 -9.16 8.18 -2.53
N SER A 36 -9.09 7.24 -3.50
CA SER A 36 -7.83 6.85 -4.16
C SER A 36 -7.14 8.05 -4.80
N SER A 37 -7.89 8.96 -5.43
CA SER A 37 -7.35 10.20 -6.02
C SER A 37 -6.75 11.14 -4.97
N HIS A 38 -7.39 11.28 -3.81
CA HIS A 38 -6.86 12.10 -2.71
C HIS A 38 -5.55 11.52 -2.17
N LEU A 39 -5.49 10.20 -1.99
CA LEU A 39 -4.29 9.51 -1.54
C LEU A 39 -3.14 9.66 -2.57
N LEU A 40 -3.40 9.44 -3.85
CA LEU A 40 -2.40 9.61 -4.91
C LEU A 40 -1.88 11.05 -5.00
N ASN A 41 -2.74 12.06 -4.89
CA ASN A 41 -2.32 13.46 -4.84
C ASN A 41 -1.42 13.75 -3.62
N ARG A 42 -1.70 13.15 -2.47
CA ARG A 42 -0.85 13.25 -1.27
C ARG A 42 0.50 12.62 -1.53
N LEU A 43 0.54 11.40 -2.08
CA LEU A 43 1.77 10.69 -2.43
C LEU A 43 2.64 11.49 -3.40
N GLN A 44 2.04 12.06 -4.45
CA GLN A 44 2.76 12.89 -5.42
C GLN A 44 3.42 14.12 -4.77
N LYS A 45 2.73 14.79 -3.85
CA LYS A 45 3.30 15.93 -3.12
C LYS A 45 4.47 15.51 -2.23
N ILE A 46 4.36 14.35 -1.56
CA ILE A 46 5.40 13.82 -0.69
C ILE A 46 6.64 13.48 -1.52
N SER A 47 6.50 12.66 -2.55
CA SER A 47 7.62 12.21 -3.40
C SER A 47 8.32 13.38 -4.10
N SER A 48 7.56 14.35 -4.64
CA SER A 48 8.11 15.53 -5.31
C SER A 48 8.94 16.40 -4.37
N ASN A 49 8.50 16.56 -3.11
CA ASN A 49 9.27 17.30 -2.11
C ASN A 49 10.50 16.52 -1.66
N TYR A 50 10.38 15.21 -1.46
CA TYR A 50 11.51 14.36 -1.10
C TYR A 50 12.59 14.38 -2.20
N LEU A 51 12.20 14.16 -3.45
CA LEU A 51 13.10 14.18 -4.60
C LEU A 51 13.86 15.51 -4.72
N ARG A 52 13.20 16.63 -4.41
CA ARG A 52 13.82 17.96 -4.45
C ARG A 52 14.91 18.13 -3.40
N ILE A 53 14.80 17.45 -2.24
CA ILE A 53 15.72 17.56 -1.11
C ILE A 53 16.87 16.54 -1.26
N GLU A 54 16.51 15.27 -1.46
CA GLU A 54 17.46 14.15 -1.42
C GLU A 54 18.01 13.75 -2.79
N ASN A 55 17.46 14.30 -3.88
CA ASN A 55 17.84 13.98 -5.26
C ASN A 55 17.76 12.48 -5.60
N GLN A 56 16.92 11.75 -4.90
CA GLN A 56 16.61 10.33 -5.14
C GLN A 56 15.11 10.06 -4.93
N MET A 57 14.59 9.02 -5.59
CA MET A 57 13.19 8.61 -5.42
C MET A 57 13.02 7.87 -4.09
N PRO A 58 12.04 8.26 -3.27
CA PRO A 58 11.73 7.54 -2.03
C PRO A 58 11.11 6.19 -2.29
N LYS A 59 11.14 5.32 -1.28
CA LYS A 59 10.37 4.09 -1.17
C LYS A 59 9.11 4.36 -0.35
N LEU A 60 8.05 3.61 -0.58
CA LEU A 60 6.75 3.74 0.12
C LEU A 60 6.46 2.49 0.94
N LEU A 61 6.00 2.67 2.18
CA LEU A 61 5.48 1.60 3.02
C LEU A 61 4.02 1.90 3.40
N PHE A 62 3.07 1.20 2.78
CA PHE A 62 1.69 1.22 3.26
C PHE A 62 1.56 0.32 4.50
N HIS A 63 0.88 0.82 5.52
CA HIS A 63 0.55 0.06 6.72
C HIS A 63 -0.80 0.47 7.29
N ASP A 64 -1.44 -0.39 8.07
CA ASP A 64 -2.66 -0.04 8.79
C ASP A 64 -2.36 0.50 10.20
N SER A 65 -3.36 1.15 10.80
CA SER A 65 -3.26 1.70 12.15
C SER A 65 -3.33 0.64 13.24
N ALA A 66 -4.01 -0.48 12.98
CA ALA A 66 -4.28 -1.50 13.99
C ALA A 66 -3.09 -2.43 14.22
N HIS A 67 -2.34 -2.77 13.16
CA HIS A 67 -1.24 -3.72 13.18
C HIS A 67 0.09 -3.05 12.83
N GLY A 68 0.17 -2.45 11.64
CA GLY A 68 1.42 -1.94 11.09
C GLY A 68 2.01 -0.79 11.90
N ALA A 69 1.19 0.14 12.39
CA ALA A 69 1.66 1.26 13.20
C ALA A 69 2.33 0.79 14.50
N GLY A 70 1.80 -0.26 15.13
CA GLY A 70 2.38 -0.86 16.34
C GLY A 70 3.76 -1.45 16.09
N ILE A 71 3.92 -2.21 15.00
CA ILE A 71 5.21 -2.83 14.62
C ILE A 71 6.25 -1.77 14.28
N ILE A 72 5.90 -0.76 13.49
CA ILE A 72 6.79 0.35 13.14
C ILE A 72 7.22 1.13 14.40
N SER A 73 6.30 1.39 15.32
CA SER A 73 6.61 2.07 16.58
C SER A 73 7.57 1.25 17.45
N TYR A 74 7.40 -0.07 17.50
CA TYR A 74 8.31 -0.96 18.21
C TYR A 74 9.69 -1.00 17.57
N LEU A 75 9.75 -1.12 16.25
CA LEU A 75 10.99 -1.12 15.47
C LEU A 75 11.79 0.16 15.72
N SER A 76 11.13 1.32 15.77
CA SER A 76 11.77 2.61 16.06
C SER A 76 12.33 2.75 17.48
N ARG A 77 11.93 1.88 18.42
CA ARG A 77 12.43 1.90 19.81
C ARG A 77 13.58 0.93 20.06
N ILE A 78 13.64 -0.16 19.32
CA ILE A 78 14.57 -1.29 19.56
C ILE A 78 15.69 -1.29 18.51
N TYR A 79 15.40 -0.81 17.30
CA TYR A 79 16.32 -0.72 16.17
C TYR A 79 16.51 0.74 15.75
N ASP A 80 17.25 0.95 14.68
CA ASP A 80 17.52 2.30 14.13
C ASP A 80 16.31 2.95 13.43
N GLY A 81 15.13 2.31 13.51
CA GLY A 81 13.91 2.78 12.88
C GLY A 81 13.76 2.32 11.42
N LEU A 82 12.97 3.07 10.65
CA LEU A 82 12.82 2.82 9.21
C LEU A 82 13.99 3.42 8.44
N PRO A 83 14.43 2.83 7.31
CA PRO A 83 15.35 3.47 6.39
C PRO A 83 14.92 4.89 6.04
N HIS A 84 15.87 5.81 5.92
CA HIS A 84 15.59 7.25 5.72
C HIS A 84 14.83 7.56 4.42
N ASP A 85 14.97 6.69 3.42
CA ASP A 85 14.30 6.79 2.12
C ASP A 85 12.95 6.05 2.07
N LEU A 86 12.55 5.36 3.16
CA LEU A 86 11.28 4.65 3.27
C LEU A 86 10.24 5.50 3.99
N ILE A 87 9.22 5.93 3.26
CA ILE A 87 8.15 6.80 3.77
C ILE A 87 6.95 5.95 4.19
N PRO A 88 6.64 5.85 5.49
CA PRO A 88 5.45 5.13 5.95
C PRO A 88 4.18 5.98 5.72
N ILE A 89 3.17 5.36 5.15
CA ILE A 89 1.85 5.97 4.95
C ILE A 89 0.79 5.06 5.57
N GLU A 90 0.17 5.59 6.62
CA GLU A 90 -0.93 4.93 7.27
C GLU A 90 -2.20 4.99 6.40
N ILE A 91 -2.84 3.84 6.25
CA ILE A 91 -4.14 3.65 5.60
C ILE A 91 -5.07 2.88 6.55
N HIS A 92 -6.38 2.97 6.34
CA HIS A 92 -7.35 2.30 7.22
C HIS A 92 -7.20 0.78 7.19
N SER A 93 -7.04 0.19 6.01
CA SER A 93 -6.78 -1.25 5.84
C SER A 93 -5.92 -1.49 4.61
N THR A 94 -5.02 -2.47 4.71
CA THR A 94 -4.18 -2.94 3.59
C THR A 94 -5.00 -3.60 2.47
N GLY A 95 -6.20 -4.09 2.77
CA GLY A 95 -7.13 -4.64 1.77
C GLY A 95 -7.58 -3.65 0.69
N ARG A 96 -7.42 -2.32 0.93
CA ARG A 96 -7.73 -1.31 -0.10
C ARG A 96 -6.60 -1.12 -1.12
N VAL A 97 -5.41 -1.70 -0.91
CA VAL A 97 -4.28 -1.51 -1.82
C VAL A 97 -4.47 -2.38 -3.06
N GLY A 98 -5.03 -1.77 -4.10
CA GLY A 98 -5.17 -2.36 -5.41
C GLY A 98 -4.01 -2.01 -6.35
N HIS A 99 -4.01 -2.60 -7.55
CA HIS A 99 -3.04 -2.27 -8.60
C HIS A 99 -3.04 -0.78 -8.97
N ASP A 100 -4.20 -0.11 -8.85
CA ASP A 100 -4.37 1.33 -9.08
C ASP A 100 -3.50 2.18 -8.14
N LEU A 101 -3.50 1.86 -6.84
CA LEU A 101 -2.67 2.54 -5.84
C LEU A 101 -1.19 2.18 -5.98
N LEU A 102 -0.87 0.92 -6.30
CA LEU A 102 0.52 0.46 -6.51
C LEU A 102 1.15 1.17 -7.71
N VAL A 103 0.51 1.08 -8.88
CA VAL A 103 0.99 1.73 -10.12
C VAL A 103 0.94 3.26 -9.99
N GLY A 104 -0.13 3.79 -9.38
CA GLY A 104 -0.27 5.21 -9.11
C GLY A 104 0.82 5.76 -8.19
N ALA A 105 1.27 5.02 -7.19
CA ALA A 105 2.40 5.40 -6.33
C ALA A 105 3.71 5.46 -7.12
N THR A 106 3.96 4.51 -8.03
CA THR A 106 5.12 4.57 -8.93
C THR A 106 5.04 5.78 -9.86
N ALA A 107 3.88 6.05 -10.45
CA ALA A 107 3.66 7.24 -11.26
C ALA A 107 3.81 8.55 -10.45
N ALA A 108 3.51 8.51 -9.15
CA ALA A 108 3.74 9.61 -8.23
C ALA A 108 5.22 9.81 -7.86
N GLY A 109 6.15 8.91 -8.26
CA GLY A 109 7.58 9.06 -8.08
C GLY A 109 8.21 8.22 -6.96
N PHE A 110 7.55 7.15 -6.53
CA PHE A 110 8.17 6.18 -5.62
C PHE A 110 8.86 5.06 -6.40
N SER A 111 10.06 4.67 -5.96
CA SER A 111 10.87 3.61 -6.60
C SER A 111 10.40 2.21 -6.23
N ASN A 112 9.98 2.02 -4.99
CA ASN A 112 9.48 0.76 -4.45
C ASN A 112 8.22 1.03 -3.63
N VAL A 113 7.26 0.12 -3.68
CA VAL A 113 6.04 0.18 -2.88
C VAL A 113 5.88 -1.12 -2.10
N LEU A 114 5.93 -1.00 -0.79
CA LEU A 114 5.81 -2.09 0.17
C LEU A 114 4.47 -1.98 0.89
N VAL A 115 3.89 -3.11 1.24
CA VAL A 115 2.66 -3.18 2.04
C VAL A 115 2.91 -4.08 3.24
N LEU A 116 2.85 -3.53 4.45
CA LEU A 116 2.98 -4.29 5.69
C LEU A 116 1.63 -4.89 6.07
N CYS A 117 1.54 -6.21 6.01
CA CYS A 117 0.30 -6.97 6.15
C CYS A 117 0.23 -7.71 7.47
N ASN A 118 -0.98 -7.77 8.04
CA ASN A 118 -1.26 -8.63 9.18
C ASN A 118 -1.44 -10.09 8.70
N PRO A 119 -0.63 -11.06 9.19
CA PRO A 119 -0.77 -12.47 8.81
C PRO A 119 -2.12 -13.11 9.13
N GLN A 120 -2.94 -12.50 9.98
CA GLN A 120 -4.25 -13.01 10.34
C GLN A 120 -5.35 -12.63 9.33
N LYS A 121 -5.04 -11.76 8.35
CA LYS A 121 -5.99 -11.25 7.36
C LYS A 121 -5.86 -11.98 6.01
N ASN A 122 -6.05 -13.30 6.00
CA ASN A 122 -5.80 -14.17 4.86
C ASN A 122 -6.45 -13.68 3.56
N ILE A 123 -7.76 -13.36 3.57
CA ILE A 123 -8.49 -12.94 2.37
C ILE A 123 -7.97 -11.61 1.82
N GLU A 124 -7.65 -10.65 2.70
CA GLU A 124 -7.08 -9.37 2.30
C GLU A 124 -5.69 -9.57 1.68
N ASN A 125 -4.88 -10.44 2.29
CA ASN A 125 -3.52 -10.73 1.84
C ASN A 125 -3.50 -11.49 0.50
N GLU A 126 -4.32 -12.53 0.33
CA GLU A 126 -4.45 -13.25 -0.95
C GLU A 126 -4.83 -12.29 -2.08
N THR A 127 -5.84 -11.46 -1.86
CA THR A 127 -6.25 -10.45 -2.85
C THR A 127 -5.13 -9.45 -3.15
N LEU A 128 -4.40 -9.00 -2.13
CA LEU A 128 -3.27 -8.10 -2.32
C LEU A 128 -2.16 -8.74 -3.17
N TYR A 129 -1.85 -10.02 -2.97
CA TYR A 129 -0.87 -10.74 -3.81
C TYR A 129 -1.31 -10.75 -5.28
N ASP A 130 -2.60 -10.98 -5.56
CA ASP A 130 -3.12 -10.92 -6.93
C ASP A 130 -2.97 -9.51 -7.53
N GLN A 131 -3.26 -8.47 -6.73
CA GLN A 131 -3.09 -7.08 -7.16
C GLN A 131 -1.62 -6.70 -7.38
N ILE A 132 -0.70 -7.19 -6.55
CA ILE A 132 0.75 -7.04 -6.74
C ILE A 132 1.21 -7.72 -8.03
N ASN A 133 0.77 -8.93 -8.29
CA ASN A 133 1.10 -9.65 -9.52
C ASN A 133 0.60 -8.90 -10.76
N LEU A 134 -0.61 -8.38 -10.72
CA LEU A 134 -1.18 -7.57 -11.79
C LEU A 134 -0.37 -6.28 -12.00
N ALA A 135 -0.07 -5.56 -10.92
CA ALA A 135 0.72 -4.33 -10.99
C ALA A 135 2.13 -4.58 -11.54
N ASN A 136 2.80 -5.65 -11.11
CA ASN A 136 4.11 -6.03 -11.63
C ASN A 136 4.05 -6.37 -13.13
N ALA A 137 3.00 -7.04 -13.59
CA ALA A 137 2.80 -7.33 -15.01
C ALA A 137 2.59 -6.03 -15.82
N MET A 138 1.88 -5.04 -15.26
CA MET A 138 1.62 -3.76 -15.95
C MET A 138 2.87 -2.88 -16.07
N VAL A 139 3.74 -2.90 -15.08
CA VAL A 139 4.87 -1.95 -14.96
C VAL A 139 6.21 -2.59 -15.36
N GLY A 140 6.33 -3.91 -15.29
CA GLY A 140 7.58 -4.64 -15.49
C GLY A 140 8.28 -4.33 -16.83
N GLU A 141 7.54 -4.17 -17.91
CA GLU A 141 8.08 -3.82 -19.23
C GLU A 141 8.43 -2.33 -19.36
N ILE A 142 7.66 -1.45 -18.69
CA ILE A 142 7.82 0.01 -18.80
C ILE A 142 8.96 0.52 -17.92
N SER A 143 9.14 -0.07 -16.75
CA SER A 143 10.08 0.40 -15.73
C SER A 143 11.49 -0.19 -15.87
N ASN A 144 11.74 -1.09 -16.85
CA ASN A 144 12.98 -1.85 -16.96
C ASN A 144 13.38 -2.55 -15.64
N GLY A 145 12.39 -3.04 -14.90
CA GLY A 145 12.59 -3.70 -13.62
C GLY A 145 12.87 -2.77 -12.43
N LYS A 146 12.69 -1.45 -12.59
CA LYS A 146 12.96 -0.48 -11.51
C LYS A 146 11.81 -0.34 -10.51
N ALA A 147 10.57 -0.60 -10.91
CA ALA A 147 9.45 -0.61 -9.98
C ALA A 147 9.35 -1.97 -9.27
N PHE A 148 9.08 -1.93 -7.99
CA PHE A 148 9.05 -3.12 -7.18
C PHE A 148 7.89 -3.04 -6.17
N TYR A 149 6.97 -3.98 -6.27
CA TYR A 149 5.83 -4.12 -5.36
C TYR A 149 5.97 -5.37 -4.53
N LYS A 150 5.90 -5.24 -3.21
CA LYS A 150 6.06 -6.37 -2.28
C LYS A 150 5.12 -6.25 -1.09
N ALA A 151 4.44 -7.34 -0.74
CA ALA A 151 3.82 -7.51 0.56
C ALA A 151 4.84 -8.07 1.57
N ILE A 152 4.84 -7.52 2.77
CA ILE A 152 5.60 -8.03 3.92
C ILE A 152 4.58 -8.47 4.97
N GLU A 153 4.42 -9.78 5.10
CA GLU A 153 3.47 -10.39 6.01
C GLU A 153 4.17 -10.85 7.27
N THR A 154 4.04 -10.07 8.34
CA THR A 154 4.70 -10.37 9.62
C THR A 154 4.03 -9.68 10.80
N ASN A 155 4.05 -10.37 11.96
CA ASN A 155 3.78 -9.80 13.28
C ASN A 155 5.08 -9.51 14.05
N ASP A 156 6.23 -9.83 13.47
CA ASP A 156 7.52 -9.80 14.13
C ASP A 156 8.34 -8.58 13.62
N PRO A 157 8.65 -7.61 14.50
CA PRO A 157 9.46 -6.46 14.14
C PRO A 157 10.87 -6.81 13.65
N GLU A 158 11.48 -7.89 14.16
CA GLU A 158 12.79 -8.36 13.71
C GLU A 158 12.75 -8.81 12.25
N LYS A 159 11.73 -9.59 11.87
CA LYS A 159 11.51 -9.97 10.48
C LYS A 159 11.26 -8.78 9.58
N LEU A 160 10.50 -7.77 10.06
CA LEU A 160 10.32 -6.54 9.29
C LEU A 160 11.66 -5.86 9.07
N ASN A 161 12.49 -5.71 10.11
CA ASN A 161 13.81 -5.12 10.01
C ASN A 161 14.68 -5.84 8.97
N ASP A 162 14.74 -7.18 9.03
CA ASP A 162 15.50 -8.01 8.09
C ASP A 162 15.03 -7.84 6.63
N GLU A 163 13.71 -7.71 6.42
CA GLU A 163 13.16 -7.48 5.09
C GLU A 163 13.46 -6.06 4.55
N LEU A 164 13.52 -5.08 5.44
CA LEU A 164 13.87 -3.71 5.07
C LEU A 164 15.35 -3.56 4.75
N LEU A 165 16.24 -4.22 5.49
CA LEU A 165 17.69 -4.21 5.23
C LEU A 165 18.06 -4.85 3.87
N LYS A 166 17.23 -5.76 3.34
CA LYS A 166 17.43 -6.34 2.00
C LYS A 166 17.09 -5.38 0.85
N LEU A 167 16.52 -4.21 1.17
CA LEU A 167 16.12 -3.21 0.17
C LEU A 167 17.21 -2.13 -0.07
N GLU A 168 18.25 -2.15 0.74
CA GLU A 168 19.44 -1.32 0.55
C GLU A 168 20.33 -1.89 -0.56
#